data_ef01f744389603d714173538daf860b6
#
_entry.id   ef01f744389603d714173538daf860b6
#
_cell.length_a   1.000
_cell.length_b   1.000
_cell.length_c   1.000
_cell.angle_alpha   90.00
_cell.angle_beta   90.00
_cell.angle_gamma   90.00
#
_symmetry.space_group_name_H-M   'P 1'
#
loop_
_entity.id
_entity.type
_entity.pdbx_description
1 polymer ?
#
loop_
_entity_poly.entity_id
_entity_poly.type
_entity_poly.pdbx_seq_one_letter_code
_entity_poly.pdbx_strand_id
1 'polypeptide(L)'
;MNKDLTATQNDYAHFLPALSGFYATYVGKQRFPDPVKGPYIEDTRIPANWNSGVESLNYLNAKEGAFTYKWTLYSAGHADLDTKKIVPKEDMVRNRDRDNTWLLGDSGGFQIGKGVWEGDWKDPNCPKAQKKRDGVLRWMDAYMDYGMILDIPAWVARSPEGAKATGISTYQEAVKATRINNDYWMKHRTGACKLLN
;
A
#
# COMPACT_ATOMS: atom_id res chain seq x y z
N MET A 1 22.91 -1.12 8.45
CA MET A 1 23.52 -0.19 7.47
C MET A 1 22.55 0.98 7.32
N ASN A 2 22.94 2.20 7.71
CA ASN A 2 22.06 3.36 7.53
C ASN A 2 21.84 3.58 6.04
N LYS A 3 20.57 3.58 5.63
CA LYS A 3 20.17 3.94 4.28
C LYS A 3 20.53 5.40 4.05
N ASP A 4 21.58 5.68 3.32
CA ASP A 4 21.89 7.04 2.88
C ASP A 4 21.09 7.37 1.63
N LEU A 5 19.88 7.92 1.86
CA LEU A 5 19.01 8.40 0.79
C LEU A 5 19.62 9.58 0.03
N THR A 6 20.38 10.42 0.72
CA THR A 6 20.83 11.69 0.17
C THR A 6 21.85 11.48 -0.93
N ALA A 7 22.77 10.53 -0.76
CA ALA A 7 23.77 10.21 -1.75
C ALA A 7 23.19 9.59 -3.02
N THR A 8 22.05 8.88 -2.91
CA THR A 8 21.44 8.18 -4.06
C THR A 8 20.38 9.03 -4.78
N GLN A 9 19.78 9.99 -4.09
CA GLN A 9 18.72 10.86 -4.66
C GLN A 9 19.26 11.97 -5.57
N ASN A 10 20.52 12.32 -5.43
CA ASN A 10 21.08 13.45 -6.19
C ASN A 10 21.42 13.12 -7.65
N ASP A 11 21.49 11.85 -8.03
CA ASP A 11 22.01 11.47 -9.34
C ASP A 11 20.93 11.09 -10.36
N TYR A 12 19.79 10.49 -9.96
CA TYR A 12 18.80 9.99 -10.91
C TYR A 12 17.39 9.94 -10.33
N ALA A 13 16.38 10.04 -11.20
CA ALA A 13 15.02 9.72 -10.85
C ALA A 13 14.87 8.20 -10.62
N HIS A 14 14.22 7.83 -9.51
CA HIS A 14 13.98 6.42 -9.20
C HIS A 14 12.64 5.98 -9.78
N PHE A 15 12.65 4.90 -10.56
CA PHE A 15 11.41 4.26 -10.97
C PHE A 15 10.86 3.42 -9.81
N LEU A 16 9.60 3.65 -9.44
CA LEU A 16 8.90 2.87 -8.43
C LEU A 16 7.84 1.99 -9.12
N PRO A 17 8.16 0.72 -9.43
CA PRO A 17 7.16 -0.17 -9.99
C PRO A 17 6.02 -0.36 -9.00
N ALA A 18 4.79 -0.26 -9.48
CA ALA A 18 3.61 -0.53 -8.68
C ALA A 18 3.46 -2.03 -8.44
N LEU A 19 3.54 -2.44 -7.18
CA LEU A 19 3.25 -3.81 -6.78
C LEU A 19 1.77 -4.10 -6.92
N SER A 20 1.41 -4.93 -7.90
CA SER A 20 0.02 -5.31 -8.07
C SER A 20 -0.43 -6.28 -6.98
N GLY A 21 -1.70 -6.17 -6.56
CA GLY A 21 -2.28 -7.12 -5.59
C GLY A 21 -2.28 -8.57 -6.11
N PHE A 22 -2.37 -8.77 -7.43
CA PHE A 22 -2.24 -10.08 -8.05
C PHE A 22 -0.84 -10.67 -7.85
N TYR A 23 0.21 -9.92 -8.20
CA TYR A 23 1.59 -10.38 -8.07
C TYR A 23 1.95 -10.67 -6.61
N ALA A 24 1.63 -9.75 -5.71
CA ALA A 24 1.86 -9.92 -4.28
C ALA A 24 1.16 -11.17 -3.72
N THR A 25 -0.11 -11.39 -4.13
CA THR A 25 -0.87 -12.58 -3.72
C THR A 25 -0.27 -13.87 -4.30
N TYR A 26 0.17 -13.83 -5.55
CA TYR A 26 0.77 -14.99 -6.21
C TYR A 26 2.04 -15.44 -5.48
N VAL A 27 2.94 -14.54 -5.18
CA VAL A 27 4.18 -14.82 -4.45
C VAL A 27 3.90 -15.30 -3.02
N GLY A 28 3.01 -14.60 -2.30
CA GLY A 28 2.72 -14.94 -0.91
C GLY A 28 1.94 -16.24 -0.72
N LYS A 29 1.19 -16.70 -1.73
CA LYS A 29 0.42 -17.95 -1.62
C LYS A 29 1.29 -19.22 -1.49
N GLN A 30 2.55 -19.17 -1.89
CA GLN A 30 3.45 -20.29 -1.65
C GLN A 30 3.76 -20.46 -0.15
N ARG A 31 3.86 -19.35 0.59
CA ARG A 31 4.06 -19.39 2.05
C ARG A 31 2.78 -19.80 2.81
N PHE A 32 1.62 -19.61 2.20
CA PHE A 32 0.31 -19.93 2.78
C PHE A 32 -0.45 -20.89 1.86
N PRO A 33 -0.01 -22.15 1.76
CA PRO A 33 -0.68 -23.15 0.93
C PRO A 33 -2.11 -23.39 1.41
N ASP A 34 -3.00 -23.66 0.47
CA ASP A 34 -4.35 -24.08 0.79
C ASP A 34 -4.30 -25.48 1.46
N PRO A 35 -4.89 -25.66 2.65
CA PRO A 35 -4.81 -26.91 3.38
C PRO A 35 -5.44 -28.10 2.63
N VAL A 36 -6.33 -27.84 1.67
CA VAL A 36 -7.02 -28.89 0.89
C VAL A 36 -6.36 -29.08 -0.47
N LYS A 37 -6.00 -27.97 -1.16
CA LYS A 37 -5.47 -27.99 -2.53
C LYS A 37 -3.95 -28.09 -2.60
N GLY A 38 -3.28 -27.96 -1.46
CA GLY A 38 -1.83 -27.95 -1.39
C GLY A 38 -1.19 -26.61 -1.84
N PRO A 39 0.07 -26.64 -2.26
CA PRO A 39 0.80 -25.45 -2.69
C PRO A 39 0.18 -24.85 -3.94
N TYR A 40 0.30 -23.52 -4.08
CA TYR A 40 -0.25 -22.79 -5.23
C TYR A 40 0.46 -23.16 -6.55
N ILE A 41 1.76 -23.45 -6.46
CA ILE A 41 2.56 -23.99 -7.54
C ILE A 41 3.24 -25.25 -7.00
N GLU A 42 3.13 -26.35 -7.74
CA GLU A 42 3.80 -27.59 -7.39
C GLU A 42 5.33 -27.44 -7.52
N ASP A 43 6.08 -28.04 -6.60
CA ASP A 43 7.55 -27.95 -6.56
C ASP A 43 8.20 -28.41 -7.87
N THR A 44 7.60 -29.38 -8.56
CA THR A 44 8.06 -29.88 -9.86
C THR A 44 8.02 -28.83 -10.97
N ARG A 45 7.28 -27.75 -10.77
CA ARG A 45 7.14 -26.62 -11.73
C ARG A 45 8.04 -25.44 -11.38
N ILE A 46 8.79 -25.54 -10.28
CA ILE A 46 9.70 -24.47 -9.84
C ILE A 46 11.12 -24.81 -10.35
N PRO A 47 11.82 -23.88 -11.00
CA PRO A 47 13.19 -24.12 -11.43
C PRO A 47 14.10 -24.51 -10.26
N ALA A 48 14.93 -25.53 -10.45
CA ALA A 48 15.79 -26.06 -9.40
C ALA A 48 16.79 -25.05 -8.82
N ASN A 49 17.11 -23.99 -9.54
CA ASN A 49 17.96 -22.91 -9.07
C ASN A 49 17.21 -21.83 -8.24
N TRP A 50 15.92 -21.98 -8.05
CA TRP A 50 15.13 -21.09 -7.18
C TRP A 50 15.04 -21.71 -5.79
N ASN A 51 16.04 -21.41 -4.95
CA ASN A 51 16.22 -22.03 -3.64
C ASN A 51 15.03 -21.85 -2.69
N SER A 52 14.27 -20.76 -2.84
CA SER A 52 13.08 -20.43 -2.04
C SER A 52 11.77 -20.61 -2.83
N GLY A 53 11.79 -21.38 -3.90
CA GLY A 53 10.59 -21.62 -4.71
C GLY A 53 10.02 -20.30 -5.29
N VAL A 54 8.69 -20.17 -5.26
CA VAL A 54 8.02 -18.94 -5.77
C VAL A 54 8.32 -17.72 -4.90
N GLU A 55 8.76 -17.91 -3.67
CA GLU A 55 9.22 -16.81 -2.81
C GLU A 55 10.46 -16.12 -3.38
N SER A 56 11.25 -16.81 -4.21
CA SER A 56 12.35 -16.22 -4.98
C SER A 56 11.90 -15.09 -5.92
N LEU A 57 10.61 -14.95 -6.20
CA LEU A 57 10.03 -13.83 -6.92
C LEU A 57 9.78 -12.60 -6.03
N ASN A 58 10.01 -12.69 -4.73
CA ASN A 58 9.99 -11.54 -3.84
C ASN A 58 11.22 -10.65 -4.05
N TYR A 59 11.14 -9.77 -5.04
CA TYR A 59 12.25 -8.86 -5.36
C TYR A 59 12.56 -7.83 -4.26
N LEU A 60 11.75 -7.76 -3.22
CA LEU A 60 11.98 -6.91 -2.04
C LEU A 60 12.78 -7.62 -0.94
N ASN A 61 13.13 -8.89 -1.14
CA ASN A 61 13.93 -9.65 -0.19
C ASN A 61 15.19 -10.20 -0.86
N ALA A 62 16.34 -9.57 -0.58
CA ALA A 62 17.61 -9.94 -1.17
C ALA A 62 18.12 -11.33 -0.74
N LYS A 63 17.61 -11.90 0.35
CA LYS A 63 18.01 -13.22 0.85
C LYS A 63 17.32 -14.36 0.11
N GLU A 64 16.11 -14.13 -0.36
CA GLU A 64 15.25 -15.14 -0.97
C GLU A 64 15.02 -14.88 -2.47
N GLY A 65 15.05 -13.61 -2.88
CA GLY A 65 14.74 -13.19 -4.25
C GLY A 65 15.75 -13.69 -5.29
N ALA A 66 15.25 -14.19 -6.41
CA ALA A 66 16.07 -14.52 -7.57
C ALA A 66 16.68 -13.25 -8.23
N PHE A 67 16.05 -12.13 -8.04
CA PHE A 67 16.53 -10.78 -8.37
C PHE A 67 16.03 -9.79 -7.33
N THR A 68 16.69 -8.67 -7.20
CA THR A 68 16.29 -7.63 -6.24
C THR A 68 16.12 -6.29 -6.91
N TYR A 69 15.08 -5.58 -6.50
CA TYR A 69 14.88 -4.19 -6.86
C TYR A 69 14.47 -3.39 -5.61
N LYS A 70 15.17 -2.29 -5.39
CA LYS A 70 15.11 -1.58 -4.10
C LYS A 70 13.85 -0.76 -3.90
N TRP A 71 13.19 -0.35 -4.98
CA TRP A 71 12.15 0.66 -4.96
C TRP A 71 10.82 0.07 -5.38
N THR A 72 9.75 0.35 -4.66
CA THR A 72 8.42 -0.05 -5.09
C THR A 72 7.35 0.86 -4.52
N LEU A 73 6.21 0.90 -5.20
CA LEU A 73 4.99 1.53 -4.73
C LEU A 73 3.96 0.44 -4.45
N TYR A 74 3.27 0.52 -3.32
CA TYR A 74 2.14 -0.34 -3.02
C TYR A 74 0.95 0.47 -2.56
N SER A 75 -0.23 0.20 -3.15
CA SER A 75 -1.44 0.98 -2.87
C SER A 75 -2.27 0.37 -1.74
N ALA A 76 -2.67 1.19 -0.79
CA ALA A 76 -3.65 0.84 0.24
C ALA A 76 -4.97 0.32 -0.35
N GLY A 77 -5.29 0.72 -1.58
CA GLY A 77 -6.45 0.24 -2.32
C GLY A 77 -6.40 -1.26 -2.66
N HIS A 78 -5.21 -1.85 -2.71
CA HIS A 78 -5.00 -3.27 -2.97
C HIS A 78 -4.63 -4.05 -1.71
N ALA A 79 -4.18 -3.37 -0.67
CA ALA A 79 -3.70 -3.93 0.57
C ALA A 79 -4.83 -4.51 1.46
N ASP A 80 -4.44 -5.32 2.44
CA ASP A 80 -5.24 -5.56 3.63
C ASP A 80 -4.83 -4.56 4.71
N LEU A 81 -5.73 -3.66 5.05
CA LEU A 81 -5.45 -2.61 6.03
C LEU A 81 -5.45 -3.12 7.48
N ASP A 82 -5.85 -4.37 7.71
CA ASP A 82 -5.74 -4.99 9.03
C ASP A 82 -4.33 -5.55 9.24
N THR A 83 -3.47 -4.74 9.83
CA THR A 83 -2.06 -5.08 10.06
C THR A 83 -1.84 -6.26 11.02
N LYS A 84 -2.88 -6.71 11.73
CA LYS A 84 -2.83 -7.87 12.61
C LYS A 84 -3.02 -9.19 11.86
N LYS A 85 -3.66 -9.14 10.69
CA LYS A 85 -3.86 -10.32 9.86
C LYS A 85 -2.59 -10.69 9.10
N ILE A 86 -2.36 -11.98 8.99
CA ILE A 86 -1.33 -12.55 8.11
C ILE A 86 -2.05 -13.06 6.87
N VAL A 87 -1.85 -12.37 5.75
CA VAL A 87 -2.50 -12.69 4.47
C VAL A 87 -1.47 -12.71 3.35
N PRO A 88 -1.65 -13.58 2.33
CA PRO A 88 -0.67 -13.73 1.25
C PRO A 88 -0.29 -12.43 0.55
N LYS A 89 -1.26 -11.56 0.26
CA LYS A 89 -1.00 -10.33 -0.47
C LYS A 89 -0.15 -9.29 0.27
N GLU A 90 0.02 -9.45 1.59
CA GLU A 90 0.88 -8.57 2.41
C GLU A 90 2.27 -9.20 2.67
N ASP A 91 2.47 -10.46 2.29
CA ASP A 91 3.67 -11.22 2.63
C ASP A 91 4.95 -10.57 2.07
N MET A 92 4.95 -10.18 0.80
CA MET A 92 6.10 -9.52 0.17
C MET A 92 6.54 -8.25 0.92
N VAL A 93 5.57 -7.46 1.36
CA VAL A 93 5.81 -6.19 2.07
C VAL A 93 6.27 -6.44 3.50
N ARG A 94 5.69 -7.44 4.17
CA ARG A 94 6.07 -7.84 5.54
C ARG A 94 7.47 -8.41 5.61
N ASN A 95 7.82 -9.29 4.66
CA ASN A 95 9.08 -10.02 4.62
C ASN A 95 10.14 -9.38 3.73
N ARG A 96 9.97 -8.10 3.40
CA ARG A 96 10.98 -7.36 2.65
C ARG A 96 12.27 -7.16 3.46
N ASP A 97 13.35 -7.00 2.78
CA ASP A 97 14.60 -6.53 3.37
C ASP A 97 14.49 -5.02 3.65
N ARG A 98 14.10 -4.68 4.88
CA ARG A 98 13.86 -3.28 5.29
C ARG A 98 15.11 -2.42 5.25
N ASP A 99 16.29 -3.01 5.34
CA ASP A 99 17.54 -2.25 5.32
C ASP A 99 17.95 -1.81 3.93
N ASN A 100 17.51 -2.55 2.91
CA ASN A 100 17.92 -2.36 1.52
C ASN A 100 16.78 -2.02 0.55
N THR A 101 15.54 -1.91 1.02
CA THR A 101 14.39 -1.61 0.16
C THR A 101 13.62 -0.39 0.64
N TRP A 102 12.94 0.27 -0.29
CA TRP A 102 12.17 1.48 -0.07
C TRP A 102 10.76 1.30 -0.60
N LEU A 103 9.78 1.48 0.26
CA LEU A 103 8.36 1.41 -0.09
C LEU A 103 7.70 2.77 0.01
N LEU A 104 7.04 3.15 -1.09
CA LEU A 104 6.10 4.26 -1.12
C LEU A 104 4.68 3.70 -1.04
N GLY A 105 3.95 4.09 0.00
CA GLY A 105 2.54 3.78 0.15
C GLY A 105 1.67 4.78 -0.62
N ASP A 106 0.91 4.30 -1.61
CA ASP A 106 -0.18 5.08 -2.18
C ASP A 106 -1.41 4.99 -1.29
N SER A 107 -2.06 6.11 -1.05
CA SER A 107 -3.13 6.25 -0.05
C SER A 107 -4.45 5.56 -0.40
N GLY A 108 -4.68 5.26 -1.68
CA GLY A 108 -5.94 4.69 -2.15
C GLY A 108 -7.06 5.70 -2.34
N GLY A 109 -6.76 6.98 -2.56
CA GLY A 109 -7.76 8.02 -2.86
C GLY A 109 -8.65 7.67 -4.04
N PHE A 110 -8.13 6.93 -5.03
CA PHE A 110 -8.92 6.41 -6.15
C PHE A 110 -10.09 5.53 -5.71
N GLN A 111 -9.92 4.69 -4.68
CA GLN A 111 -10.98 3.84 -4.12
C GLN A 111 -12.10 4.64 -3.48
N ILE A 112 -11.75 5.79 -2.89
CA ILE A 112 -12.75 6.74 -2.39
C ILE A 112 -13.55 7.28 -3.56
N GLY A 113 -12.87 7.79 -4.56
CA GLY A 113 -13.51 8.38 -5.73
C GLY A 113 -14.42 7.41 -6.50
N LYS A 114 -14.07 6.14 -6.56
CA LYS A 114 -14.88 5.07 -7.18
C LYS A 114 -15.99 4.53 -6.26
N GLY A 115 -16.15 5.07 -5.07
CA GLY A 115 -17.16 4.61 -4.12
C GLY A 115 -16.89 3.24 -3.49
N VAL A 116 -15.71 2.66 -3.69
CA VAL A 116 -15.31 1.40 -3.04
C VAL A 116 -15.15 1.61 -1.52
N TRP A 117 -14.68 2.78 -1.15
CA TRP A 117 -14.60 3.22 0.25
C TRP A 117 -15.65 4.28 0.51
N GLU A 118 -16.85 3.83 0.80
CA GLU A 118 -17.99 4.70 1.09
C GLU A 118 -17.82 5.45 2.41
N GLY A 119 -18.43 6.64 2.47
CA GLY A 119 -18.56 7.45 3.68
C GLY A 119 -18.77 8.92 3.36
N ASP A 120 -19.24 9.69 4.32
CA ASP A 120 -19.20 11.15 4.22
C ASP A 120 -17.80 11.64 4.56
N TRP A 121 -17.01 11.86 3.53
CA TRP A 121 -15.62 12.27 3.67
C TRP A 121 -15.45 13.74 4.10
N LYS A 122 -16.53 14.54 4.04
CA LYS A 122 -16.57 15.92 4.56
C LYS A 122 -16.76 15.97 6.07
N ASP A 123 -17.33 14.91 6.64
CA ASP A 123 -17.52 14.81 8.08
C ASP A 123 -16.27 14.15 8.73
N PRO A 124 -15.54 14.89 9.58
CA PRO A 124 -14.40 14.32 10.28
C PRO A 124 -14.79 13.18 11.22
N ASN A 125 -16.04 13.12 11.66
CA ASN A 125 -16.54 12.14 12.60
C ASN A 125 -17.30 10.97 11.93
N CYS A 126 -17.43 10.95 10.60
CA CYS A 126 -18.07 9.85 9.90
C CYS A 126 -17.36 8.52 10.21
N PRO A 127 -18.02 7.54 10.87
CA PRO A 127 -17.34 6.32 11.32
C PRO A 127 -16.71 5.49 10.19
N LYS A 128 -17.39 5.42 9.03
CA LYS A 128 -16.88 4.71 7.85
C LYS A 128 -15.60 5.36 7.31
N ALA A 129 -15.60 6.68 7.13
CA ALA A 129 -14.45 7.43 6.65
C ALA A 129 -13.30 7.38 7.67
N GLN A 130 -13.61 7.57 8.96
CA GLN A 130 -12.60 7.53 10.03
C GLN A 130 -11.92 6.17 10.14
N LYS A 131 -12.68 5.07 10.05
CA LYS A 131 -12.11 3.72 10.03
C LYS A 131 -11.11 3.52 8.89
N LYS A 132 -11.40 4.10 7.72
CA LYS A 132 -10.48 4.02 6.57
C LYS A 132 -9.26 4.92 6.74
N ARG A 133 -9.44 6.17 7.22
CA ARG A 133 -8.32 7.07 7.55
C ARG A 133 -7.33 6.41 8.50
N ASP A 134 -7.84 5.83 9.59
CA ASP A 134 -7.01 5.16 10.58
C ASP A 134 -6.37 3.90 10.00
N GLY A 135 -7.13 3.05 9.31
CA GLY A 135 -6.63 1.81 8.72
C GLY A 135 -5.47 2.06 7.75
N VAL A 136 -5.59 3.04 6.85
CA VAL A 136 -4.52 3.39 5.91
C VAL A 136 -3.30 3.94 6.65
N LEU A 137 -3.49 4.82 7.62
CA LEU A 137 -2.41 5.38 8.41
C LEU A 137 -1.64 4.29 9.18
N ARG A 138 -2.34 3.36 9.85
CA ARG A 138 -1.70 2.25 10.57
C ARG A 138 -0.96 1.31 9.64
N TRP A 139 -1.51 1.03 8.47
CA TRP A 139 -0.86 0.22 7.46
C TRP A 139 0.42 0.90 6.93
N MET A 140 0.39 2.20 6.67
CA MET A 140 1.58 2.96 6.28
C MET A 140 2.64 2.98 7.38
N ASP A 141 2.27 3.29 8.61
CA ASP A 141 3.19 3.29 9.74
C ASP A 141 3.83 1.91 9.97
N ALA A 142 3.09 0.82 9.69
CA ALA A 142 3.59 -0.53 9.88
C ALA A 142 4.56 -0.98 8.78
N TYR A 143 4.35 -0.57 7.52
CA TYR A 143 5.03 -1.20 6.39
C TYR A 143 5.78 -0.25 5.46
N MET A 144 5.40 1.03 5.38
CA MET A 144 5.94 1.96 4.40
C MET A 144 7.09 2.79 4.95
N ASP A 145 8.03 3.17 4.09
CA ASP A 145 9.04 4.17 4.42
C ASP A 145 8.51 5.58 4.14
N TYR A 146 7.76 5.72 3.05
CA TYR A 146 7.07 6.94 2.65
C TYR A 146 5.61 6.64 2.35
N GLY A 147 4.72 7.59 2.62
CA GLY A 147 3.31 7.48 2.32
C GLY A 147 2.74 8.76 1.74
N MET A 148 1.93 8.64 0.70
CA MET A 148 1.16 9.76 0.19
C MET A 148 0.00 10.04 1.13
N ILE A 149 -0.31 11.30 1.39
CA ILE A 149 -1.50 11.66 2.18
C ILE A 149 -2.76 11.13 1.49
N LEU A 150 -3.79 10.87 2.30
CA LEU A 150 -5.07 10.39 1.78
C LEU A 150 -5.84 11.55 1.14
N ASP A 151 -5.60 11.76 -0.14
CA ASP A 151 -6.27 12.79 -0.92
C ASP A 151 -7.66 12.33 -1.41
N ILE A 152 -8.50 13.31 -1.69
CA ILE A 152 -9.77 13.08 -2.37
C ILE A 152 -9.62 13.59 -3.81
N PRO A 153 -9.70 12.71 -4.82
CA PRO A 153 -9.52 13.10 -6.20
C PRO A 153 -10.54 14.14 -6.65
N ALA A 154 -10.09 15.23 -7.25
CA ALA A 154 -10.95 16.33 -7.66
C ALA A 154 -12.06 15.93 -8.65
N TRP A 155 -11.85 14.89 -9.46
CA TRP A 155 -12.83 14.39 -10.42
C TRP A 155 -14.09 13.80 -9.75
N VAL A 156 -14.04 13.45 -8.46
CA VAL A 156 -15.20 13.00 -7.67
C VAL A 156 -16.36 14.00 -7.76
N ALA A 157 -16.05 15.30 -7.72
CA ALA A 157 -17.05 16.36 -7.82
C ALA A 157 -17.77 16.44 -9.17
N ARG A 158 -17.24 15.75 -10.19
CA ARG A 158 -17.82 15.70 -11.55
C ARG A 158 -18.52 14.36 -11.84
N SER A 159 -18.45 13.40 -10.92
CA SER A 159 -19.09 12.09 -11.04
C SER A 159 -20.31 12.03 -10.12
N PRO A 160 -21.52 11.86 -10.64
CA PRO A 160 -22.71 11.68 -9.80
C PRO A 160 -22.59 10.52 -8.82
N GLU A 161 -21.99 9.40 -9.27
CA GLU A 161 -21.74 8.22 -8.44
C GLU A 161 -20.70 8.52 -7.36
N GLY A 162 -19.63 9.20 -7.72
CA GLY A 162 -18.59 9.64 -6.78
C GLY A 162 -19.15 10.59 -5.72
N ALA A 163 -19.91 11.57 -6.12
CA ALA A 163 -20.57 12.52 -5.22
C ALA A 163 -21.52 11.82 -4.25
N LYS A 164 -22.32 10.85 -4.74
CA LYS A 164 -23.22 10.04 -3.91
C LYS A 164 -22.47 9.19 -2.89
N ALA A 165 -21.36 8.56 -3.29
CA ALA A 165 -20.59 7.66 -2.45
C ALA A 165 -19.76 8.39 -1.38
N THR A 166 -19.34 9.63 -1.64
CA THR A 166 -18.41 10.39 -0.82
C THR A 166 -19.03 11.58 -0.08
N GLY A 167 -20.22 12.00 -0.47
CA GLY A 167 -20.85 13.25 -0.02
C GLY A 167 -20.21 14.52 -0.62
N ILE A 168 -19.33 14.40 -1.61
CA ILE A 168 -18.55 15.53 -2.20
C ILE A 168 -19.11 15.85 -3.57
N SER A 169 -19.54 17.10 -3.75
CA SER A 169 -20.15 17.62 -4.99
C SER A 169 -19.42 18.79 -5.61
N THR A 170 -18.41 19.35 -4.92
CA THR A 170 -17.61 20.46 -5.42
C THR A 170 -16.12 20.22 -5.23
N TYR A 171 -15.30 20.90 -6.03
CA TYR A 171 -13.85 20.89 -5.89
C TYR A 171 -13.39 21.38 -4.51
N GLN A 172 -14.03 22.43 -3.98
CA GLN A 172 -13.73 22.99 -2.67
C GLN A 172 -14.00 21.99 -1.55
N GLU A 173 -15.06 21.20 -1.68
CA GLU A 173 -15.35 20.11 -0.73
C GLU A 173 -14.31 19.00 -0.80
N ALA A 174 -13.80 18.64 -2.00
CA ALA A 174 -12.72 17.66 -2.14
C ALA A 174 -11.43 18.14 -1.45
N VAL A 175 -11.05 19.39 -1.65
CA VAL A 175 -9.91 20.01 -0.96
C VAL A 175 -10.10 20.02 0.56
N LYS A 176 -11.30 20.39 1.03
CA LYS A 176 -11.61 20.39 2.46
C LYS A 176 -11.52 18.98 3.05
N ALA A 177 -12.05 17.98 2.36
CA ALA A 177 -12.00 16.59 2.80
C ALA A 177 -10.55 16.05 2.84
N THR A 178 -9.72 16.40 1.85
CA THR A 178 -8.29 16.10 1.87
C THR A 178 -7.59 16.72 3.09
N ARG A 179 -7.90 17.97 3.43
CA ARG A 179 -7.37 18.62 4.64
C ARG A 179 -7.80 17.88 5.91
N ILE A 180 -9.06 17.48 6.02
CA ILE A 180 -9.55 16.69 7.16
C ILE A 180 -8.75 15.39 7.30
N ASN A 181 -8.47 14.70 6.20
CA ASN A 181 -7.65 13.48 6.22
C ASN A 181 -6.22 13.77 6.67
N ASN A 182 -5.60 14.83 6.15
CA ASN A 182 -4.25 15.24 6.51
C ASN A 182 -4.15 15.62 8.00
N ASP A 183 -5.06 16.46 8.49
CA ASP A 183 -5.10 16.88 9.90
C ASP A 183 -5.26 15.69 10.84
N TYR A 184 -6.12 14.74 10.47
CA TYR A 184 -6.26 13.48 11.20
C TYR A 184 -4.94 12.71 11.26
N TRP A 185 -4.27 12.54 10.12
CA TRP A 185 -3.02 11.80 10.05
C TRP A 185 -1.89 12.50 10.80
N MET A 186 -1.75 13.81 10.65
CA MET A 186 -0.73 14.59 11.38
C MET A 186 -0.88 14.50 12.89
N LYS A 187 -2.12 14.38 13.37
CA LYS A 187 -2.44 14.20 14.78
C LYS A 187 -2.17 12.79 15.31
N HIS A 188 -2.38 11.77 14.47
CA HIS A 188 -2.43 10.37 14.91
C HIS A 188 -1.27 9.50 14.40
N ARG A 189 -0.39 10.01 13.52
CA ARG A 189 0.76 9.26 13.03
C ARG A 189 1.76 8.94 14.13
N THR A 190 2.46 7.82 13.99
CA THR A 190 3.57 7.47 14.90
C THR A 190 4.89 8.10 14.46
N GLY A 191 5.00 8.50 13.17
CA GLY A 191 6.22 9.02 12.56
C GLY A 191 7.14 7.94 11.98
N ALA A 192 6.73 6.67 12.02
CA ALA A 192 7.49 5.57 11.41
C ALA A 192 7.50 5.69 9.88
N CYS A 193 6.37 6.09 9.28
CA CYS A 193 6.27 6.42 7.87
C CYS A 193 6.43 7.94 7.67
N LYS A 194 7.24 8.34 6.68
CA LYS A 194 7.35 9.76 6.27
C LYS A 194 6.22 10.11 5.31
N LEU A 195 5.33 11.00 5.73
CA LEU A 195 4.20 11.41 4.89
C LEU A 195 4.64 12.49 3.89
N LEU A 196 4.23 12.29 2.64
CA LEU A 196 4.43 13.20 1.52
C LEU A 196 3.13 13.94 1.23
N ASN A 197 3.21 15.27 1.12
CA ASN A 197 2.11 16.17 0.74
C ASN A 197 2.21 16.53 -0.74
#